data_07a8b8bbfe4118d3d68846952da469ec
#
_entry.id   07a8b8bbfe4118d3d68846952da469ec
#
_cell.length_a   1.000
_cell.length_b   1.000
_cell.length_c   1.000
_cell.angle_alpha   90.00
_cell.angle_beta   90.00
_cell.angle_gamma   90.00
#
_symmetry.space_group_name_H-M   'P 1'
#
loop_
_entity.id
_entity.type
_entity.pdbx_description
1 polymer ?
#
loop_
_entity_poly.entity_id
_entity_poly.type
_entity_poly.pdbx_seq_one_letter_code
_entity_poly.pdbx_strand_id
1 'polypeptide(L)'
;NIPVYAIAGNHDSVLRKGAIPPQVLFKKFGLKVISPINTNYMYEDVFIAGLPYYPSSQYKNLKNKLSELSKKAANHDKSILVLHQGIDKYFNLQYELEIGDVPDNFTYYAMGHLHNFINDDFGKGKLVYPGSSEVWKTTELADYRKNGKGFVIVDLDGKKPSVERIKIDLPREFIERT
;
A
#
# COMPACT_ATOMS: atom_id res chain seq x y z
N ASN A 1 6.34 20.83 8.66
CA ASN A 1 6.89 19.66 7.97
C ASN A 1 5.80 18.61 7.82
N ILE A 2 5.63 18.09 6.61
CA ILE A 2 4.69 16.98 6.34
C ILE A 2 5.39 15.67 6.73
N PRO A 3 4.82 14.83 7.61
CA PRO A 3 5.39 13.54 7.96
C PRO A 3 5.30 12.56 6.80
N VAL A 4 6.35 11.78 6.57
CA VAL A 4 6.40 10.76 5.53
C VAL A 4 6.47 9.38 6.17
N TYR A 5 5.58 8.47 5.77
CA TYR A 5 5.53 7.09 6.22
C TYR A 5 5.86 6.16 5.06
N ALA A 6 6.63 5.11 5.31
CA ALA A 6 7.02 4.14 4.29
C ALA A 6 7.05 2.72 4.82
N ILE A 7 6.75 1.77 3.93
CA ILE A 7 6.95 0.33 4.13
C ILE A 7 7.91 -0.21 3.08
N ALA A 8 8.54 -1.35 3.35
CA ALA A 8 9.33 -2.07 2.37
C ALA A 8 8.42 -2.95 1.49
N GLY A 9 8.61 -2.88 0.18
CA GLY A 9 7.98 -3.77 -0.79
C GLY A 9 8.79 -5.06 -1.02
N ASN A 10 8.31 -5.91 -1.93
CA ASN A 10 8.97 -7.17 -2.28
C ASN A 10 10.36 -6.96 -2.92
N HIS A 11 10.56 -5.88 -3.66
CA HIS A 11 11.86 -5.53 -4.26
C HIS A 11 12.82 -4.85 -3.26
N ASP A 12 12.31 -4.36 -2.14
CA ASP A 12 13.13 -3.83 -1.03
C ASP A 12 13.50 -4.91 -0.03
N SER A 13 12.92 -6.10 -0.16
CA SER A 13 13.17 -7.24 0.72
C SER A 13 14.58 -7.74 0.55
N VAL A 14 15.31 -7.78 1.64
CA VAL A 14 16.73 -8.07 1.60
C VAL A 14 16.96 -9.58 1.59
N LEU A 15 17.54 -10.08 0.50
CA LEU A 15 17.89 -11.49 0.33
C LEU A 15 19.10 -11.95 1.16
N ARG A 16 19.81 -11.03 1.83
CA ARG A 16 21.02 -11.33 2.61
C ARG A 16 20.80 -11.09 4.10
N LYS A 17 21.23 -12.04 4.93
CA LYS A 17 21.24 -11.89 6.39
C LYS A 17 22.02 -10.62 6.80
N GLY A 18 21.39 -9.76 7.59
CA GLY A 18 22.01 -8.52 8.08
C GLY A 18 21.87 -7.31 7.17
N ALA A 19 21.33 -7.43 5.98
CA ALA A 19 21.00 -6.28 5.16
C ALA A 19 19.67 -5.65 5.62
N ILE A 20 19.53 -4.34 5.40
CA ILE A 20 18.37 -3.55 5.82
C ILE A 20 17.68 -2.94 4.59
N PRO A 21 16.34 -2.81 4.60
CA PRO A 21 15.63 -2.12 3.55
C PRO A 21 16.13 -0.67 3.37
N PRO A 22 16.22 -0.16 2.13
CA PRO A 22 16.73 1.19 1.85
C PRO A 22 16.02 2.29 2.66
N GLN A 23 14.73 2.14 2.92
CA GLN A 23 13.91 3.09 3.69
C GLN A 23 14.46 3.34 5.10
N VAL A 24 15.13 2.35 5.69
CA VAL A 24 15.70 2.46 7.05
C VAL A 24 16.80 3.51 7.11
N LEU A 25 17.55 3.71 6.03
CA LEU A 25 18.61 4.74 5.95
C LEU A 25 18.05 6.15 6.07
N PHE A 26 16.83 6.37 5.57
CA PHE A 26 16.16 7.67 5.57
C PHE A 26 15.48 8.03 6.90
N LYS A 27 15.48 7.13 7.89
CA LYS A 27 15.02 7.45 9.25
C LYS A 27 15.74 8.66 9.84
N LYS A 28 17.03 8.81 9.55
CA LYS A 28 17.84 9.96 10.00
C LYS A 28 17.34 11.30 9.44
N PHE A 29 16.59 11.27 8.36
CA PHE A 29 15.98 12.44 7.71
C PHE A 29 14.49 12.61 8.06
N GLY A 30 14.00 11.87 9.07
CA GLY A 30 12.62 12.00 9.56
C GLY A 30 11.61 11.05 8.92
N LEU A 31 12.04 10.14 8.02
CA LEU A 31 11.15 9.11 7.45
C LEU A 31 10.69 8.15 8.55
N LYS A 32 9.38 7.99 8.69
CA LYS A 32 8.76 7.04 9.61
C LYS A 32 8.58 5.70 8.90
N VAL A 33 9.44 4.74 9.21
CA VAL A 33 9.41 3.40 8.58
C VAL A 33 8.55 2.45 9.38
N ILE A 34 7.47 2.00 8.78
CA ILE A 34 6.63 0.91 9.27
C ILE A 34 7.36 -0.42 9.00
N SER A 35 7.53 -1.22 10.02
CA SER A 35 8.34 -2.44 9.98
C SER A 35 7.70 -3.52 10.85
N PRO A 36 8.14 -4.80 10.80
CA PRO A 36 7.59 -5.86 11.65
C PRO A 36 7.69 -5.59 13.16
N ILE A 37 8.61 -4.72 13.58
CA ILE A 37 8.83 -4.33 14.97
C ILE A 37 8.03 -3.07 15.33
N ASN A 38 7.91 -2.13 14.38
CA ASN A 38 7.17 -0.88 14.57
C ASN A 38 6.07 -0.80 13.52
N THR A 39 4.91 -1.36 13.86
CA THR A 39 3.78 -1.58 12.94
C THR A 39 2.79 -0.43 12.86
N ASN A 40 2.88 0.57 13.74
CA ASN A 40 1.91 1.67 13.76
C ASN A 40 2.48 2.98 14.29
N TYR A 41 1.82 4.07 13.94
CA TYR A 41 2.05 5.44 14.39
C TYR A 41 0.73 6.15 14.63
N MET A 42 0.77 7.22 15.40
CA MET A 42 -0.30 8.23 15.44
C MET A 42 0.17 9.50 14.73
N TYR A 43 -0.71 10.09 13.97
CA TYR A 43 -0.55 11.43 13.44
C TYR A 43 -1.86 12.19 13.65
N GLU A 44 -1.83 13.17 14.55
CA GLU A 44 -3.03 13.86 15.03
C GLU A 44 -4.07 12.84 15.53
N ASP A 45 -5.27 12.81 14.95
CA ASP A 45 -6.35 11.87 15.26
C ASP A 45 -6.33 10.60 14.37
N VAL A 46 -5.36 10.46 13.48
CA VAL A 46 -5.28 9.35 12.53
C VAL A 46 -4.36 8.24 13.05
N PHE A 47 -4.90 7.03 13.19
CA PHE A 47 -4.12 5.83 13.45
C PHE A 47 -3.57 5.26 12.14
N ILE A 48 -2.25 5.24 11.98
CA ILE A 48 -1.57 4.73 10.79
C ILE A 48 -0.90 3.41 11.16
N ALA A 49 -1.36 2.32 10.59
CA ALA A 49 -0.80 0.99 10.78
C ALA A 49 -0.35 0.39 9.46
N GLY A 50 0.53 -0.60 9.51
CA GLY A 50 0.92 -1.28 8.29
C GLY A 50 1.91 -2.42 8.51
N LEU A 51 2.15 -3.15 7.44
CA LEU A 51 3.10 -4.25 7.38
C LEU A 51 3.88 -4.15 6.06
N PRO A 52 5.19 -4.41 6.07
CA PRO A 52 5.97 -4.55 4.84
C PRO A 52 5.50 -5.78 4.06
N TYR A 53 6.10 -6.02 2.91
CA TYR A 53 5.83 -7.21 2.12
C TYR A 53 6.09 -8.51 2.91
N TYR A 54 5.14 -9.43 2.82
CA TYR A 54 5.22 -10.81 3.32
C TYR A 54 4.99 -11.77 2.16
N PRO A 55 5.92 -12.70 1.87
CA PRO A 55 5.70 -13.72 0.84
C PRO A 55 4.58 -14.68 1.28
N SER A 56 3.97 -15.38 0.31
CA SER A 56 2.89 -16.35 0.56
C SER A 56 3.25 -17.46 1.55
N SER A 57 4.54 -17.82 1.65
CA SER A 57 5.04 -18.74 2.67
C SER A 57 4.86 -18.25 4.11
N GLN A 58 4.64 -16.94 4.31
CA GLN A 58 4.40 -16.32 5.60
C GLN A 58 2.93 -15.89 5.80
N TYR A 59 2.02 -16.38 5.00
CA TYR A 59 0.60 -16.04 5.02
C TYR A 59 -0.03 -16.09 6.42
N LYS A 60 0.20 -17.17 7.18
CA LYS A 60 -0.33 -17.30 8.55
C LYS A 60 0.18 -16.21 9.50
N ASN A 61 1.46 -15.84 9.37
CA ASN A 61 2.04 -14.76 10.17
C ASN A 61 1.44 -13.40 9.79
N LEU A 62 1.27 -13.13 8.49
CA LEU A 62 0.61 -11.93 7.98
C LEU A 62 -0.81 -11.79 8.54
N LYS A 63 -1.63 -12.86 8.46
CA LYS A 63 -3.00 -12.90 9.02
C LYS A 63 -3.04 -12.55 10.50
N ASN A 64 -2.18 -13.17 11.30
CA ASN A 64 -2.14 -12.91 12.73
C ASN A 64 -1.83 -11.43 13.03
N LYS A 65 -0.83 -10.86 12.34
CA LYS A 65 -0.47 -9.45 12.48
C LYS A 65 -1.58 -8.51 12.02
N LEU A 66 -2.29 -8.81 10.93
CA LEU A 66 -3.45 -8.04 10.48
C LEU A 66 -4.57 -8.04 11.54
N SER A 67 -4.84 -9.21 12.15
CA SER A 67 -5.81 -9.31 13.25
C SER A 67 -5.43 -8.45 14.47
N GLU A 68 -4.13 -8.41 14.84
CA GLU A 68 -3.64 -7.54 15.92
C GLU A 68 -3.82 -6.05 15.58
N LEU A 69 -3.52 -5.65 14.34
CA LEU A 69 -3.69 -4.27 13.89
C LEU A 69 -5.16 -3.87 13.83
N SER A 70 -6.04 -4.78 13.40
CA SER A 70 -7.49 -4.59 13.39
C SER A 70 -8.04 -4.27 14.78
N LYS A 71 -7.60 -5.02 15.81
CA LYS A 71 -8.00 -4.77 17.21
C LYS A 71 -7.56 -3.39 17.70
N LYS A 72 -6.37 -2.93 17.31
CA LYS A 72 -5.90 -1.58 17.61
C LYS A 72 -6.72 -0.52 16.91
N ALA A 73 -6.95 -0.70 15.57
CA ALA A 73 -7.70 0.24 14.75
C ALA A 73 -9.15 0.44 15.22
N ALA A 74 -9.74 -0.55 15.88
CA ALA A 74 -11.11 -0.45 16.42
C ALA A 74 -11.33 0.67 17.44
N ASN A 75 -10.26 1.18 18.04
CA ASN A 75 -10.30 2.29 19.00
C ASN A 75 -10.14 3.68 18.36
N HIS A 76 -10.10 3.75 17.00
CA HIS A 76 -9.86 4.99 16.26
C HIS A 76 -10.91 5.19 15.17
N ASP A 77 -11.48 6.37 15.10
CA ASP A 77 -12.46 6.74 14.07
C ASP A 77 -11.81 6.84 12.69
N LYS A 78 -10.61 7.43 12.63
CA LYS A 78 -9.80 7.52 11.42
C LYS A 78 -8.61 6.58 11.51
N SER A 79 -8.51 5.65 10.56
CA SER A 79 -7.43 4.66 10.53
C SER A 79 -7.00 4.32 9.12
N ILE A 80 -5.69 4.22 8.92
CA ILE A 80 -5.06 3.86 7.64
C ILE A 80 -4.32 2.54 7.82
N LEU A 81 -4.57 1.58 6.92
CA LEU A 81 -3.77 0.36 6.81
C LEU A 81 -2.87 0.46 5.56
N VAL A 82 -1.56 0.42 5.77
CA VAL A 82 -0.56 0.48 4.69
C VAL A 82 0.00 -0.92 4.45
N LEU A 83 -0.20 -1.47 3.26
CA LEU A 83 0.25 -2.81 2.88
C LEU A 83 0.95 -2.82 1.52
N HIS A 84 1.86 -3.79 1.34
CA HIS A 84 2.47 -4.09 0.04
C HIS A 84 2.23 -5.55 -0.29
N GLN A 85 1.00 -5.88 -0.72
CA GLN A 85 0.54 -7.25 -0.97
C GLN A 85 -0.35 -7.31 -2.21
N GLY A 86 -0.23 -8.37 -2.99
CA GLY A 86 -1.21 -8.77 -3.98
C GLY A 86 -2.41 -9.42 -3.30
N ILE A 87 -3.62 -8.97 -3.63
CA ILE A 87 -4.88 -9.53 -3.12
C ILE A 87 -5.55 -10.34 -4.23
N ASP A 88 -6.06 -11.53 -3.91
CA ASP A 88 -6.71 -12.48 -4.84
C ASP A 88 -7.79 -11.83 -5.71
N LYS A 89 -8.60 -10.96 -5.14
CA LYS A 89 -9.66 -10.21 -5.86
C LYS A 89 -9.11 -9.41 -7.05
N TYR A 90 -7.88 -8.91 -6.97
CA TYR A 90 -7.29 -7.99 -7.95
C TYR A 90 -6.13 -8.61 -8.74
N PHE A 91 -5.59 -9.73 -8.27
CA PHE A 91 -4.44 -10.38 -8.86
C PHE A 91 -4.52 -11.90 -8.75
N ASN A 92 -5.20 -12.54 -9.70
CA ASN A 92 -5.59 -13.96 -9.63
C ASN A 92 -4.43 -14.97 -9.74
N LEU A 93 -3.26 -14.57 -10.28
CA LEU A 93 -2.20 -15.51 -10.62
C LEU A 93 -1.16 -15.70 -9.53
N GLN A 94 -0.86 -14.65 -8.77
CA GLN A 94 0.19 -14.67 -7.72
C GLN A 94 -0.19 -13.68 -6.61
N TYR A 95 -1.14 -14.05 -5.78
CA TYR A 95 -1.50 -13.24 -4.61
C TYR A 95 -0.84 -13.80 -3.34
N GLU A 96 -0.60 -12.92 -2.38
CA GLU A 96 -0.09 -13.25 -1.06
C GLU A 96 -1.17 -13.18 0.02
N LEU A 97 -2.33 -12.56 -0.27
CA LEU A 97 -3.38 -12.34 0.71
C LEU A 97 -4.76 -12.51 0.06
N GLU A 98 -5.65 -13.21 0.74
CA GLU A 98 -7.06 -13.29 0.35
C GLU A 98 -7.83 -12.07 0.85
N ILE A 99 -8.75 -11.54 0.05
CA ILE A 99 -9.55 -10.38 0.43
C ILE A 99 -10.35 -10.61 1.71
N GLY A 100 -10.79 -11.86 1.94
CA GLY A 100 -11.52 -12.25 3.16
C GLY A 100 -10.69 -12.20 4.45
N ASP A 101 -9.36 -12.10 4.34
CA ASP A 101 -8.45 -11.98 5.48
C ASP A 101 -7.95 -10.56 5.74
N VAL A 102 -8.31 -9.63 4.86
CA VAL A 102 -8.06 -8.20 5.08
C VAL A 102 -9.08 -7.68 6.09
N PRO A 103 -8.65 -7.08 7.22
CA PRO A 103 -9.60 -6.47 8.16
C PRO A 103 -10.45 -5.39 7.50
N ASP A 104 -11.75 -5.37 7.75
CA ASP A 104 -12.72 -4.47 7.12
C ASP A 104 -12.98 -3.16 7.89
N ASN A 105 -12.27 -2.97 9.00
CA ASN A 105 -12.51 -1.89 9.95
C ASN A 105 -11.55 -0.69 9.87
N PHE A 106 -10.75 -0.60 8.81
CA PHE A 106 -9.96 0.60 8.53
C PHE A 106 -10.71 1.59 7.65
N THR A 107 -10.44 2.89 7.83
CA THR A 107 -11.03 3.95 7.02
C THR A 107 -10.42 4.02 5.62
N TYR A 108 -9.11 3.77 5.52
CA TYR A 108 -8.40 3.78 4.25
C TYR A 108 -7.34 2.68 4.18
N TYR A 109 -7.23 2.04 3.02
CA TYR A 109 -6.24 0.99 2.75
C TYR A 109 -5.30 1.48 1.65
N ALA A 110 -4.11 1.91 2.05
CA ALA A 110 -3.04 2.36 1.17
C ALA A 110 -2.23 1.16 0.69
N MET A 111 -2.54 0.67 -0.51
CA MET A 111 -1.96 -0.54 -1.05
C MET A 111 -0.81 -0.27 -2.01
N GLY A 112 0.29 -1.01 -1.89
CA GLY A 112 1.35 -1.10 -2.89
C GLY A 112 1.36 -2.48 -3.56
N HIS A 113 2.35 -2.76 -4.40
CA HIS A 113 2.62 -3.99 -5.14
C HIS A 113 2.01 -4.03 -6.55
N LEU A 114 0.74 -3.75 -6.73
CA LEU A 114 0.12 -3.73 -8.04
C LEU A 114 0.41 -2.41 -8.75
N HIS A 115 0.82 -2.50 -10.02
CA HIS A 115 1.19 -1.34 -10.84
C HIS A 115 -0.01 -0.69 -11.54
N ASN A 116 -1.18 -1.34 -11.48
CA ASN A 116 -2.43 -0.83 -12.02
C ASN A 116 -3.17 0.00 -10.97
N PHE A 117 -3.91 1.01 -11.43
CA PHE A 117 -4.76 1.80 -10.54
C PHE A 117 -6.04 1.05 -10.20
N ILE A 118 -6.30 0.90 -8.89
CA ILE A 118 -7.52 0.33 -8.35
C ILE A 118 -8.04 1.25 -7.25
N ASN A 119 -9.34 1.55 -7.27
CA ASN A 119 -10.04 2.29 -6.23
C ASN A 119 -11.38 1.62 -5.98
N ASP A 120 -11.52 0.94 -4.86
CA ASP A 120 -12.66 0.11 -4.54
C ASP A 120 -13.21 0.43 -3.14
N ASP A 121 -14.51 0.25 -2.95
CA ASP A 121 -15.12 0.27 -1.63
C ASP A 121 -14.79 -1.03 -0.90
N PHE A 122 -14.28 -0.92 0.33
CA PHE A 122 -13.95 -2.09 1.15
C PHE A 122 -14.21 -1.81 2.63
N GLY A 123 -14.97 -2.72 3.27
CA GLY A 123 -15.36 -2.54 4.66
C GLY A 123 -16.03 -1.19 4.90
N LYS A 124 -15.59 -0.46 5.92
CA LYS A 124 -16.09 0.89 6.20
C LYS A 124 -15.44 2.00 5.34
N GLY A 125 -14.47 1.68 4.50
CA GLY A 125 -13.64 2.66 3.82
C GLY A 125 -13.36 2.39 2.35
N LYS A 126 -12.17 2.74 1.91
CA LYS A 126 -11.67 2.61 0.53
C LYS A 126 -10.35 1.86 0.49
N LEU A 127 -10.25 0.89 -0.44
CA LEU A 127 -9.02 0.16 -0.74
C LEU A 127 -8.46 0.66 -2.08
N VAL A 128 -7.22 1.18 -2.04
CA VAL A 128 -6.64 1.84 -3.21
C VAL A 128 -5.22 1.35 -3.48
N TYR A 129 -5.03 0.83 -4.67
CA TYR A 129 -3.70 0.71 -5.28
C TYR A 129 -3.49 1.93 -6.18
N PRO A 130 -2.58 2.84 -5.87
CA PRO A 130 -2.34 4.02 -6.71
C PRO A 130 -1.67 3.65 -8.04
N GLY A 131 -1.20 2.43 -8.18
CA GLY A 131 -0.38 1.99 -9.29
C GLY A 131 1.08 2.45 -9.15
N SER A 132 1.83 2.33 -10.23
CA SER A 132 3.22 2.80 -10.29
C SER A 132 3.32 4.21 -10.86
N SER A 133 4.42 4.89 -10.60
CA SER A 133 4.75 6.20 -11.18
C SER A 133 5.39 6.10 -12.57
N GLU A 134 5.68 4.89 -13.05
CA GLU A 134 6.30 4.60 -14.34
C GLU A 134 5.68 3.35 -14.98
N VAL A 135 5.82 3.19 -16.30
CA VAL A 135 5.49 1.95 -17.02
C VAL A 135 6.72 1.04 -17.02
N TRP A 136 6.59 -0.14 -16.42
CA TRP A 136 7.67 -1.12 -16.31
C TRP A 136 7.51 -2.32 -17.26
N LYS A 137 6.27 -2.67 -17.59
CA LYS A 137 5.94 -3.85 -18.39
C LYS A 137 4.86 -3.55 -19.42
N THR A 138 4.89 -4.23 -20.54
CA THR A 138 3.85 -4.14 -21.59
C THR A 138 2.46 -4.46 -21.08
N THR A 139 2.34 -5.35 -20.09
CA THR A 139 1.07 -5.71 -19.47
C THR A 139 0.38 -4.55 -18.73
N GLU A 140 1.11 -3.46 -18.43
CA GLU A 140 0.57 -2.26 -17.80
C GLU A 140 -0.01 -1.25 -18.80
N LEU A 141 0.23 -1.43 -20.11
CA LEU A 141 -0.14 -0.43 -21.13
C LEU A 141 -1.65 -0.19 -21.22
N ALA A 142 -2.46 -1.22 -21.03
CA ALA A 142 -3.92 -1.07 -21.06
C ALA A 142 -4.41 -0.17 -19.91
N ASP A 143 -3.88 -0.40 -18.69
CA ASP A 143 -4.18 0.46 -17.53
C ASP A 143 -3.59 1.86 -17.71
N TYR A 144 -2.36 1.98 -18.20
CA TYR A 144 -1.72 3.27 -18.47
C TYR A 144 -2.52 4.13 -19.45
N ARG A 145 -2.98 3.56 -20.56
CA ARG A 145 -3.80 4.28 -21.55
C ARG A 145 -5.12 4.78 -20.98
N LYS A 146 -5.72 4.00 -20.06
CA LYS A 146 -6.99 4.34 -19.41
C LYS A 146 -6.81 5.33 -18.25
N ASN A 147 -5.91 5.03 -17.34
CA ASN A 147 -5.80 5.67 -16.03
C ASN A 147 -4.57 6.59 -15.90
N GLY A 148 -3.59 6.48 -16.79
CA GLY A 148 -2.28 7.14 -16.65
C GLY A 148 -1.47 6.55 -15.49
N LYS A 149 -0.29 7.12 -15.23
CA LYS A 149 0.51 6.87 -14.04
C LYS A 149 0.38 8.05 -13.08
N GLY A 150 0.64 7.84 -11.78
CA GLY A 150 0.50 8.93 -10.82
C GLY A 150 0.36 8.44 -9.39
N PHE A 151 -0.25 9.29 -8.58
CA PHE A 151 -0.52 9.06 -7.16
C PHE A 151 -1.97 9.45 -6.82
N VAL A 152 -2.36 9.30 -5.57
CA VAL A 152 -3.69 9.68 -5.09
C VAL A 152 -3.56 10.69 -3.94
N ILE A 153 -4.52 11.61 -3.88
CA ILE A 153 -4.80 12.43 -2.71
C ILE A 153 -6.05 11.86 -2.06
N VAL A 154 -6.02 11.71 -0.75
CA VAL A 154 -7.11 11.11 0.02
C VAL A 154 -7.53 12.08 1.12
N ASP A 155 -8.82 12.41 1.14
CA ASP A 155 -9.44 13.16 2.23
C ASP A 155 -10.20 12.17 3.12
N LEU A 156 -9.92 12.19 4.43
CA LEU A 156 -10.50 11.30 5.44
C LEU A 156 -11.64 11.95 6.24
N ASP A 157 -12.00 13.21 5.98
CA ASP A 157 -12.96 13.95 6.82
C ASP A 157 -14.44 13.66 6.53
N GLY A 158 -14.76 12.91 5.49
CA GLY A 158 -16.13 12.52 5.15
C GLY A 158 -16.61 11.26 5.88
N LYS A 159 -17.89 10.88 5.65
CA LYS A 159 -18.43 9.58 6.08
C LYS A 159 -17.67 8.39 5.47
N LYS A 160 -17.16 8.58 4.26
CA LYS A 160 -16.20 7.71 3.58
C LYS A 160 -15.09 8.56 2.99
N PRO A 161 -13.87 8.04 2.88
CA PRO A 161 -12.78 8.76 2.24
C PRO A 161 -13.11 9.14 0.81
N SER A 162 -12.76 10.35 0.41
CA SER A 162 -12.70 10.74 -1.00
C SER A 162 -11.29 10.51 -1.53
N VAL A 163 -11.20 10.03 -2.77
CA VAL A 163 -9.94 9.67 -3.43
C VAL A 163 -9.86 10.38 -4.77
N GLU A 164 -8.89 11.27 -4.88
CA GLU A 164 -8.58 11.98 -6.12
C GLU A 164 -7.32 11.38 -6.78
N ARG A 165 -7.44 11.00 -8.05
CA ARG A 165 -6.31 10.51 -8.84
C ARG A 165 -5.57 11.67 -9.47
N ILE A 166 -4.29 11.83 -9.13
CA ILE A 166 -3.41 12.81 -9.76
C ILE A 166 -2.53 12.09 -10.79
N LYS A 167 -2.70 12.44 -12.06
CA LYS A 167 -1.86 11.93 -13.14
C LYS A 167 -0.56 12.73 -13.19
N ILE A 168 0.54 12.04 -13.52
CA ILE A 168 1.84 12.66 -13.79
C ILE A 168 2.21 12.44 -15.24
N ASP A 169 2.86 13.43 -15.82
CA ASP A 169 3.45 13.32 -17.13
C ASP A 169 4.73 12.47 -17.04
N LEU A 170 4.79 11.42 -17.84
CA LEU A 170 5.96 10.55 -17.86
C LEU A 170 7.08 11.23 -18.67
N PRO A 171 8.33 11.24 -18.16
CA PRO A 171 9.46 11.82 -18.89
C PRO A 171 9.88 10.96 -20.09
N ARG A 172 9.37 9.74 -20.21
CA ARG A 172 9.67 8.78 -21.28
C ARG A 172 8.39 8.27 -21.90
N GLU A 173 8.38 8.20 -23.22
CA GLU A 173 7.33 7.52 -23.97
C GLU A 173 7.61 6.02 -24.02
N PHE A 174 6.55 5.21 -23.86
CA PHE A 174 6.62 3.79 -24.08
C PHE A 174 6.31 3.51 -25.55
N ILE A 175 7.32 3.07 -26.32
CA ILE A 175 7.19 2.73 -27.73
C ILE A 175 7.09 1.22 -27.88
N GLU A 176 5.94 0.74 -28.34
CA GLU A 176 5.72 -0.65 -28.72
C GLU A 176 6.09 -0.80 -30.21
N ARG A 177 7.12 -1.60 -30.49
CA ARG A 177 7.47 -1.96 -31.88
C ARG A 177 6.87 -3.34 -32.19
N THR A 178 5.99 -3.39 -33.14
CA THR A 178 5.46 -4.62 -33.75
C THR A 178 6.47 -5.26 -34.70
#